data_39024a669458d309a6e7221927d0d026
#
_entry.id   39024a669458d309a6e7221927d0d026
#
_cell.length_a   1.000
_cell.length_b   1.000
_cell.length_c   1.000
_cell.angle_alpha   90.00
_cell.angle_beta   90.00
_cell.angle_gamma   90.00
#
_symmetry.space_group_name_H-M   'P 1'
#
loop_
_entity.id
_entity.type
_entity.pdbx_description
1 polymer ?
#
loop_
_entity_poly.entity_id
_entity_poly.type
_entity_poly.pdbx_seq_one_letter_code
_entity_poly.pdbx_strand_id
1 'polypeptide(L)'
;MELDFNDYTRLKCAVPEGLHEYESFFSDDNTDYLLYMNDNAAEPCAVCSIDYGEKQTCIYDVYVDEDMRNKGVGTFFIANLLNDYFENNKNPLVLQVSSKNAAAVKLYKKAGFNITEQLDYCALYKNPA
;
A
#
# COMPACT_ATOMS: atom_id res chain seq x y z
N MET A 1 1.76 7.45 9.25
CA MET A 1 0.84 8.11 8.32
C MET A 1 -0.53 7.44 8.35
N GLU A 2 -1.54 8.22 8.13
CA GLU A 2 -2.91 7.72 8.21
C GLU A 2 -3.77 8.28 7.07
N LEU A 3 -4.67 7.46 6.57
CA LEU A 3 -5.69 7.89 5.61
C LEU A 3 -7.05 7.47 6.13
N ASP A 4 -7.90 8.45 6.41
CA ASP A 4 -9.28 8.23 6.84
C ASP A 4 -10.18 7.98 5.65
N PHE A 5 -11.23 7.20 5.87
CA PHE A 5 -12.24 6.95 4.85
C PHE A 5 -12.84 8.26 4.31
N ASN A 6 -13.06 9.24 5.19
CA ASN A 6 -13.64 10.52 4.79
C ASN A 6 -12.71 11.37 3.93
N ASP A 7 -11.41 11.14 4.01
CA ASP A 7 -10.41 11.86 3.23
C ASP A 7 -10.03 11.12 1.96
N TYR A 8 -10.48 9.89 1.84
CA TYR A 8 -10.17 9.08 0.67
C TYR A 8 -11.02 9.48 -0.52
N THR A 9 -10.38 9.61 -1.67
CA THR A 9 -11.09 9.73 -2.95
C THR A 9 -10.51 8.67 -3.87
N ARG A 10 -11.38 8.11 -4.72
CA ARG A 10 -10.94 7.07 -5.63
C ARG A 10 -9.78 7.57 -6.47
N LEU A 11 -8.71 6.79 -6.48
CA LEU A 11 -7.47 7.17 -7.15
C LEU A 11 -7.43 6.64 -8.57
N LYS A 12 -6.88 7.45 -9.45
CA LYS A 12 -6.60 7.05 -10.83
C LYS A 12 -5.11 7.11 -11.01
N CYS A 13 -4.56 6.07 -11.59
CA CYS A 13 -3.13 5.99 -11.83
C CYS A 13 -2.89 5.30 -13.16
N ALA A 14 -1.97 5.84 -13.95
CA ALA A 14 -1.62 5.22 -15.22
C ALA A 14 -0.99 3.86 -14.97
N VAL A 15 -1.33 2.90 -15.81
CA VAL A 15 -0.75 1.56 -15.73
C VAL A 15 0.72 1.66 -16.12
N PRO A 16 1.64 1.20 -15.25
CA PRO A 16 3.08 1.27 -15.56
C PRO A 16 3.42 0.44 -16.79
N GLU A 17 4.47 0.88 -17.47
CA GLU A 17 4.98 0.14 -18.60
C GLU A 17 5.45 -1.25 -18.17
N GLY A 18 5.10 -2.26 -18.93
CA GLY A 18 5.46 -3.65 -18.62
C GLY A 18 4.44 -4.36 -17.77
N LEU A 19 3.41 -3.68 -17.27
CA LEU A 19 2.40 -4.26 -16.43
C LEU A 19 1.11 -4.51 -17.21
N HIS A 20 1.21 -5.37 -18.21
CA HIS A 20 0.06 -5.74 -19.03
C HIS A 20 -0.75 -6.83 -18.36
N GLU A 21 -2.06 -6.75 -18.47
CA GLU A 21 -2.96 -7.78 -17.95
C GLU A 21 -2.66 -8.10 -16.48
N TYR A 22 -2.39 -7.07 -15.70
CA TYR A 22 -2.10 -7.22 -14.28
C TYR A 22 -3.32 -7.70 -13.51
N GLU A 23 -3.06 -8.33 -12.36
CA GLU A 23 -4.08 -8.71 -11.42
C GLU A 23 -3.65 -8.31 -10.02
N SER A 24 -4.54 -7.68 -9.27
CA SER A 24 -4.27 -7.35 -7.88
C SER A 24 -5.43 -7.80 -7.02
N PHE A 25 -5.14 -8.32 -5.83
CA PHE A 25 -6.19 -8.83 -4.95
C PHE A 25 -5.66 -9.04 -3.53
N PHE A 26 -6.59 -9.12 -2.60
CA PHE A 26 -6.24 -9.56 -1.25
C PHE A 26 -6.06 -11.07 -1.27
N SER A 27 -5.08 -11.55 -0.50
CA SER A 27 -4.85 -12.99 -0.40
C SER A 27 -6.06 -13.69 0.21
N ASP A 28 -6.12 -15.02 0.07
CA ASP A 28 -7.25 -15.80 0.56
C ASP A 28 -7.49 -15.62 2.06
N ASP A 29 -6.44 -15.41 2.84
CA ASP A 29 -6.55 -15.18 4.28
C ASP A 29 -6.70 -13.69 4.62
N ASN A 30 -6.73 -12.82 3.62
CA ASN A 30 -6.87 -11.37 3.76
C ASN A 30 -5.77 -10.70 4.58
N THR A 31 -4.60 -11.33 4.68
CA THR A 31 -3.48 -10.74 5.41
C THR A 31 -2.47 -10.04 4.51
N ASP A 32 -2.56 -10.25 3.22
CA ASP A 32 -1.66 -9.65 2.24
C ASP A 32 -2.43 -9.07 1.07
N TYR A 33 -1.86 -8.04 0.47
CA TYR A 33 -2.35 -7.52 -0.80
C TYR A 33 -1.25 -7.73 -1.84
N LEU A 34 -1.61 -8.29 -2.98
CA LEU A 34 -0.67 -8.78 -3.98
C LEU A 34 -0.95 -8.16 -5.33
N LEU A 35 0.11 -7.83 -6.06
CA LEU A 35 0.00 -7.38 -7.44
C LEU A 35 0.85 -8.30 -8.31
N TYR A 36 0.22 -8.93 -9.28
CA TYR A 36 0.89 -9.77 -10.24
C TYR A 36 0.98 -9.05 -11.59
N MET A 37 2.10 -9.25 -12.28
CA MET A 37 2.32 -8.62 -13.58
C MET A 37 1.36 -9.13 -14.63
N ASN A 38 0.99 -10.43 -14.54
CA ASN A 38 0.01 -11.03 -15.43
C ASN A 38 -0.47 -12.33 -14.79
N ASP A 39 -1.52 -12.94 -15.37
CA ASP A 39 -2.14 -14.13 -14.81
C ASP A 39 -1.21 -15.34 -14.74
N ASN A 40 -0.14 -15.35 -15.53
CA ASN A 40 0.78 -16.48 -15.57
C ASN A 40 2.02 -16.27 -14.70
N ALA A 41 2.13 -15.13 -14.04
CA ALA A 41 3.27 -14.88 -13.18
C ALA A 41 3.23 -15.79 -11.96
N ALA A 42 4.35 -16.43 -11.65
CA ALA A 42 4.44 -17.34 -10.51
C ALA A 42 4.47 -16.60 -9.19
N GLU A 43 5.00 -15.37 -9.19
CA GLU A 43 5.16 -14.59 -7.97
C GLU A 43 4.68 -13.16 -8.18
N PRO A 44 4.22 -12.50 -7.11
CA PRO A 44 3.79 -11.12 -7.24
C PRO A 44 4.98 -10.18 -7.46
N CYS A 45 4.73 -9.10 -8.18
CA CYS A 45 5.75 -8.05 -8.36
C CYS A 45 5.68 -6.99 -7.26
N ALA A 46 4.60 -6.96 -6.51
CA ALA A 46 4.47 -6.09 -5.35
C ALA A 46 3.59 -6.76 -4.32
N VAL A 47 3.90 -6.54 -3.04
CA VAL A 47 3.18 -7.16 -1.95
C VAL A 47 3.28 -6.28 -0.71
N CYS A 48 2.26 -6.32 0.12
CA CYS A 48 2.34 -5.78 1.47
C CYS A 48 1.52 -6.64 2.41
N SER A 49 1.78 -6.50 3.70
CA SER A 49 1.03 -7.19 4.73
C SER A 49 0.00 -6.26 5.34
N ILE A 50 -1.12 -6.82 5.76
CA ILE A 50 -2.25 -6.06 6.29
C ILE A 50 -2.66 -6.66 7.61
N ASP A 51 -2.84 -5.81 8.60
CA ASP A 51 -3.31 -6.21 9.92
C ASP A 51 -4.61 -5.45 10.21
N TYR A 52 -5.73 -6.14 10.11
CA TYR A 52 -7.04 -5.56 10.33
C TYR A 52 -7.28 -5.43 11.85
N GLY A 53 -7.54 -4.21 12.29
CA GLY A 53 -7.87 -3.96 13.69
C GLY A 53 -9.29 -3.46 13.85
N GLU A 54 -9.73 -3.32 15.09
CA GLU A 54 -11.08 -2.85 15.37
C GLU A 54 -11.29 -1.40 14.98
N LYS A 55 -10.27 -0.57 15.18
CA LYS A 55 -10.37 0.88 14.95
C LYS A 55 -9.57 1.36 13.75
N GLN A 56 -8.59 0.59 13.34
CA GLN A 56 -7.74 0.95 12.23
C GLN A 56 -7.12 -0.30 11.62
N THR A 57 -6.72 -0.19 10.38
CA THR A 57 -6.02 -1.26 9.67
C THR A 57 -4.61 -0.78 9.38
N CYS A 58 -3.62 -1.62 9.66
CA CYS A 58 -2.22 -1.28 9.45
C CYS A 58 -1.66 -1.95 8.21
N ILE A 59 -0.90 -1.20 7.43
CA ILE A 59 -0.17 -1.72 6.28
C ILE A 59 1.30 -1.71 6.64
N TYR A 60 2.00 -2.79 6.35
CA TYR A 60 3.43 -2.88 6.60
C TYR A 60 4.11 -3.82 5.62
N ASP A 61 5.44 -3.82 5.61
CA ASP A 61 6.26 -4.65 4.72
C ASP A 61 5.90 -4.49 3.25
N VAL A 62 5.72 -3.23 2.83
CA VAL A 62 5.46 -2.95 1.42
C VAL A 62 6.74 -3.21 0.63
N TYR A 63 6.63 -4.07 -0.37
CA TYR A 63 7.75 -4.45 -1.20
C TYR A 63 7.37 -4.43 -2.67
N VAL A 64 8.25 -3.87 -3.48
CA VAL A 64 8.12 -3.88 -4.94
C VAL A 64 9.41 -4.48 -5.50
N ASP A 65 9.29 -5.41 -6.45
CA ASP A 65 10.45 -6.03 -7.07
C ASP A 65 11.42 -4.97 -7.60
N GLU A 66 12.72 -5.24 -7.44
CA GLU A 66 13.75 -4.32 -7.90
C GLU A 66 13.60 -3.95 -9.37
N ASP A 67 13.27 -4.92 -10.21
CA ASP A 67 13.10 -4.70 -11.64
C ASP A 67 11.94 -3.78 -11.97
N MET A 68 11.04 -3.63 -11.03
CA MET A 68 9.82 -2.82 -11.21
C MET A 68 9.89 -1.47 -10.51
N ARG A 69 10.97 -1.19 -9.81
CA ARG A 69 11.13 0.09 -9.11
C ARG A 69 11.40 1.22 -10.09
N ASN A 70 11.02 2.43 -9.69
CA ASN A 70 11.21 3.64 -10.50
C ASN A 70 10.41 3.62 -11.81
N LYS A 71 9.38 2.79 -11.89
CA LYS A 71 8.49 2.70 -13.06
C LYS A 71 7.05 3.04 -12.72
N GLY A 72 6.81 3.53 -11.51
CA GLY A 72 5.45 3.86 -11.08
C GLY A 72 4.67 2.70 -10.53
N VAL A 73 5.28 1.52 -10.40
CA VAL A 73 4.59 0.33 -9.90
C VAL A 73 4.15 0.50 -8.45
N GLY A 74 5.01 1.10 -7.61
CA GLY A 74 4.64 1.35 -6.22
C GLY A 74 3.43 2.24 -6.08
N THR A 75 3.38 3.32 -6.86
CA THR A 75 2.25 4.24 -6.87
C THR A 75 0.99 3.53 -7.34
N PHE A 76 1.10 2.75 -8.41
CA PHE A 76 -0.01 1.97 -8.95
C PHE A 76 -0.52 0.94 -7.95
N PHE A 77 0.42 0.25 -7.27
CA PHE A 77 0.09 -0.76 -6.28
C PHE A 77 -0.70 -0.15 -5.11
N ILE A 78 -0.22 0.96 -4.56
CA ILE A 78 -0.88 1.63 -3.44
C ILE A 78 -2.25 2.17 -3.88
N ALA A 79 -2.35 2.76 -5.07
CA ALA A 79 -3.62 3.27 -5.55
C ALA A 79 -4.67 2.16 -5.64
N ASN A 80 -4.28 1.00 -6.18
CA ASN A 80 -5.19 -0.13 -6.27
C ASN A 80 -5.57 -0.68 -4.89
N LEU A 81 -4.60 -0.76 -3.99
CA LEU A 81 -4.87 -1.23 -2.63
C LEU A 81 -5.89 -0.32 -1.94
N LEU A 82 -5.70 0.99 -2.03
CA LEU A 82 -6.61 1.94 -1.40
C LEU A 82 -8.00 1.85 -1.99
N ASN A 83 -8.11 1.76 -3.30
CA ASN A 83 -9.41 1.66 -3.95
C ASN A 83 -10.13 0.39 -3.54
N ASP A 84 -9.43 -0.73 -3.51
CA ASP A 84 -10.01 -2.02 -3.13
C ASP A 84 -10.36 -2.06 -1.64
N TYR A 85 -9.50 -1.51 -0.81
CA TYR A 85 -9.75 -1.51 0.64
C TYR A 85 -10.97 -0.68 1.00
N PHE A 86 -11.05 0.56 0.54
CA PHE A 86 -12.13 1.47 0.91
C PHE A 86 -13.45 1.15 0.23
N GLU A 87 -13.45 0.25 -0.73
CA GLU A 87 -14.70 -0.21 -1.32
C GLU A 87 -15.53 -1.00 -0.31
N ASN A 88 -14.86 -1.72 0.59
CA ASN A 88 -15.53 -2.58 1.57
C ASN A 88 -15.21 -2.26 3.03
N ASN A 89 -14.37 -1.28 3.29
CA ASN A 89 -13.93 -0.96 4.65
C ASN A 89 -13.99 0.53 4.90
N LYS A 90 -14.24 0.92 6.15
CA LYS A 90 -14.32 2.32 6.54
C LYS A 90 -13.31 2.70 7.60
N ASN A 91 -12.61 1.74 8.17
CA ASN A 91 -11.58 2.05 9.16
C ASN A 91 -10.40 2.73 8.47
N PRO A 92 -9.74 3.67 9.14
CA PRO A 92 -8.59 4.32 8.55
C PRO A 92 -7.44 3.36 8.33
N LEU A 93 -6.66 3.63 7.30
CA LEU A 93 -5.44 2.90 7.01
C LEU A 93 -4.27 3.65 7.63
N VAL A 94 -3.42 2.91 8.32
CA VAL A 94 -2.24 3.46 9.00
C VAL A 94 -1.01 2.73 8.49
N LEU A 95 0.06 3.47 8.29
CA LEU A 95 1.34 2.87 7.95
C LEU A 95 2.47 3.66 8.60
N GLN A 96 3.60 3.01 8.73
CA GLN A 96 4.80 3.65 9.24
C GLN A 96 5.83 3.73 8.11
N VAL A 97 6.50 4.83 8.03
CA VAL A 97 7.55 5.04 7.04
C VAL A 97 8.65 5.89 7.66
N SER A 98 9.89 5.55 7.38
CA SER A 98 11.02 6.35 7.86
C SER A 98 10.99 7.72 7.21
N SER A 99 11.16 8.77 8.01
CA SER A 99 11.23 10.13 7.49
C SER A 99 12.44 10.33 6.55
N LYS A 100 13.40 9.43 6.63
CA LYS A 100 14.58 9.45 5.76
C LYS A 100 14.29 8.85 4.39
N ASN A 101 13.20 8.12 4.25
CA ASN A 101 12.80 7.54 2.98
C ASN A 101 11.91 8.55 2.24
N ALA A 102 12.53 9.56 1.66
CA ALA A 102 11.81 10.65 1.02
C ALA A 102 10.90 10.19 -0.10
N ALA A 103 11.35 9.19 -0.86
CA ALA A 103 10.55 8.67 -1.97
C ALA A 103 9.25 8.04 -1.48
N ALA A 104 9.32 7.23 -0.43
CA ALA A 104 8.13 6.60 0.14
C ALA A 104 7.20 7.63 0.78
N VAL A 105 7.74 8.59 1.52
CA VAL A 105 6.93 9.65 2.13
C VAL A 105 6.17 10.40 1.05
N LYS A 106 6.84 10.74 -0.04
CA LYS A 106 6.22 11.46 -1.15
C LYS A 106 5.11 10.63 -1.78
N LEU A 107 5.36 9.34 -1.97
CA LEU A 107 4.38 8.43 -2.55
C LEU A 107 3.11 8.38 -1.70
N TYR A 108 3.24 8.19 -0.41
CA TYR A 108 2.09 8.09 0.48
C TYR A 108 1.33 9.39 0.64
N LYS A 109 2.04 10.51 0.70
CA LYS A 109 1.38 11.82 0.75
C LYS A 109 0.59 12.07 -0.52
N LYS A 110 1.14 11.70 -1.65
CA LYS A 110 0.47 11.87 -2.94
C LYS A 110 -0.79 11.00 -3.02
N ALA A 111 -0.78 9.86 -2.35
CA ALA A 111 -1.94 8.97 -2.29
C ALA A 111 -3.02 9.48 -1.31
N GLY A 112 -2.70 10.51 -0.52
CA GLY A 112 -3.65 11.12 0.39
C GLY A 112 -3.37 10.90 1.87
N PHE A 113 -2.33 10.16 2.22
CA PHE A 113 -1.99 9.94 3.61
C PHE A 113 -1.49 11.22 4.28
N ASN A 114 -1.84 11.39 5.54
CA ASN A 114 -1.41 12.51 6.36
C ASN A 114 -0.44 12.01 7.43
N ILE A 115 0.54 12.84 7.77
CA ILE A 115 1.45 12.52 8.86
C ILE A 115 0.70 12.79 10.16
N THR A 116 0.49 11.75 10.95
CA THR A 116 -0.20 11.86 12.22
C THR A 116 0.77 11.87 13.39
N GLU A 117 1.93 11.22 13.22
CA GLU A 117 2.95 11.15 14.23
C GLU A 117 4.28 10.99 13.55
N GLN A 118 5.28 11.72 14.01
CA GLN A 118 6.60 11.67 13.41
C GLN A 118 7.59 11.07 14.40
N LEU A 119 8.21 9.97 14.00
CA LEU A 119 9.19 9.26 14.80
C LEU A 119 10.53 9.28 14.08
N ASP A 120 11.59 9.29 14.85
CA ASP A 120 12.93 9.29 14.28
C ASP A 120 13.35 7.94 13.75
N TYR A 121 12.65 6.86 14.18
CA TYR A 121 12.92 5.52 13.69
C TYR A 121 11.62 4.92 13.17
N CYS A 122 11.78 4.02 12.24
CA CYS A 122 10.61 3.33 11.75
C CYS A 122 10.41 2.11 12.56
N ALA A 123 9.81 1.39 12.51
CA ALA A 123 9.62 0.32 13.22
C ALA A 123 8.61 0.22 14.07
N LEU A 124 8.16 0.15 14.39
CA LEU A 124 7.33 0.06 15.29
C LEU A 124 6.24 -0.54 14.99
N TYR A 125 5.81 -0.97 14.68
CA TYR A 125 4.90 -1.39 14.47
C TYR A 125 4.42 -2.25 15.03
N LYS A 126 3.93 -2.51 15.11
CA LYS A 126 3.30 -3.21 15.50
C LYS A 126 3.41 -3.81 16.60
N ASN A 127 3.30 -3.83 17.08
CA ASN A 127 3.37 -4.25 17.97
C ASN A 127 2.73 -4.72 18.46
N PRO A 128 2.60 -5.13 18.62
CA PRO A 128 2.00 -5.68 19.02
C PRO A 128 1.61 -5.92 19.88
N ALA A 129 1.35 -5.90 20.11
CA ALA A 129 0.97 -6.07 20.81
C ALA A 129 0.68 -6.43 21.28
#